data_c2dba46e56197bec5ef7ce0519ef840f
#
_entry.id   c2dba46e56197bec5ef7ce0519ef840f
#
_cell.length_a   1.000
_cell.length_b   1.000
_cell.length_c   1.000
_cell.angle_alpha   90.00
_cell.angle_beta   90.00
_cell.angle_gamma   90.00
#
_symmetry.space_group_name_H-M   'P 1'
#
loop_
_entity.id
_entity.type
_entity.pdbx_description
1 polymer ?
#
loop_
_entity_poly.entity_id
_entity_poly.type
_entity_poly.pdbx_seq_one_letter_code
_entity_poly.pdbx_strand_id
1 'polypeptide(L)'
;MITSTSNARIKRLVNLKKKRKLRDEEGVFLVEGIRMFREVPLDKLKEVYVSESFYKKEKDTVKEVLKDSKVRVEELTDTVFAHASDTKTPQGILCVVEQMNHEINELTSAKCPLIMVLDHLQDPGNLGTILRTAEGAGVTGILMDRECVDVYNPKTIRSTMGSIYRMPFVYVEDLGKGIQDLKDKGITTYAAHLEGTNSYDEEDLTNPCAFLIGNEGNGLRREIADMADCYVKIPMLGQVESLNAAIASSVLMFEAARQRRKV
;
A
#
# COMPACT_ATOMS: atom_id res chain seq x y z
N MET A 1 23.03 -10.59 -21.36
CA MET A 1 21.82 -11.43 -21.22
C MET A 1 22.10 -12.59 -20.26
N ILE A 2 21.19 -12.83 -19.30
CA ILE A 2 21.29 -13.93 -18.32
C ILE A 2 20.43 -15.11 -18.81
N THR A 3 21.06 -16.29 -18.94
CA THR A 3 20.45 -17.49 -19.49
C THR A 3 20.26 -18.63 -18.48
N SER A 4 20.73 -18.45 -17.24
CA SER A 4 20.68 -19.49 -16.20
C SER A 4 19.93 -19.02 -14.95
N THR A 5 19.00 -19.85 -14.47
CA THR A 5 18.30 -19.65 -13.18
C THR A 5 19.22 -19.79 -11.96
N SER A 6 20.39 -20.41 -12.13
CA SER A 6 21.42 -20.54 -11.07
C SER A 6 22.26 -19.27 -10.88
N ASN A 7 22.11 -18.27 -11.76
CA ASN A 7 22.80 -16.99 -11.63
C ASN A 7 22.49 -16.33 -10.29
N ALA A 8 23.52 -15.76 -9.62
CA ALA A 8 23.39 -15.17 -8.29
C ALA A 8 22.35 -14.05 -8.22
N ARG A 9 22.24 -13.20 -9.25
CA ARG A 9 21.23 -12.13 -9.34
C ARG A 9 19.81 -12.71 -9.39
N ILE A 10 19.59 -13.78 -10.17
CA ILE A 10 18.28 -14.44 -10.27
C ILE A 10 17.89 -15.07 -8.95
N LYS A 11 18.82 -15.77 -8.28
CA LYS A 11 18.59 -16.31 -6.93
C LYS A 11 18.23 -15.20 -5.93
N ARG A 12 18.89 -14.04 -6.01
CA ARG A 12 18.56 -12.87 -5.18
C ARG A 12 17.13 -12.36 -5.46
N LEU A 13 16.74 -12.18 -6.73
CA LEU A 13 15.37 -11.77 -7.08
C LEU A 13 14.31 -12.74 -6.53
N VAL A 14 14.53 -14.05 -6.67
CA VAL A 14 13.64 -15.09 -6.12
C VAL A 14 13.57 -15.00 -4.59
N ASN A 15 14.69 -14.71 -3.92
CA ASN A 15 14.70 -14.53 -2.47
C ASN A 15 14.01 -13.23 -2.03
N LEU A 16 14.23 -12.10 -2.71
CA LEU A 16 13.51 -10.83 -2.45
C LEU A 16 12.00 -11.00 -2.58
N LYS A 17 11.55 -11.78 -3.58
CA LYS A 17 10.13 -12.13 -3.74
C LYS A 17 9.56 -12.85 -2.52
N LYS A 18 10.31 -13.79 -1.92
CA LYS A 18 9.81 -14.69 -0.89
C LYS A 18 10.04 -14.22 0.54
N LYS A 19 11.09 -13.43 0.80
CA LYS A 19 11.61 -13.16 2.15
C LYS A 19 11.50 -11.68 2.48
N ARG A 20 10.56 -11.32 3.40
CA ARG A 20 10.45 -9.97 3.96
C ARG A 20 11.79 -9.51 4.54
N LYS A 21 12.40 -10.33 5.40
CA LYS A 21 13.69 -10.02 6.04
C LYS A 21 14.75 -9.54 5.04
N LEU A 22 14.87 -10.20 3.88
CA LEU A 22 15.86 -9.80 2.88
C LEU A 22 15.51 -8.45 2.23
N ARG A 23 14.21 -8.18 2.00
CA ARG A 23 13.76 -6.87 1.50
C ARG A 23 14.09 -5.75 2.47
N ASP A 24 13.88 -6.00 3.77
CA ASP A 24 14.13 -5.02 4.83
C ASP A 24 15.65 -4.80 5.03
N GLU A 25 16.46 -5.87 5.01
CA GLU A 25 17.93 -5.78 5.10
C GLU A 25 18.55 -5.02 3.93
N GLU A 26 18.03 -5.21 2.71
CA GLU A 26 18.52 -4.52 1.52
C GLU A 26 17.83 -3.16 1.27
N GLY A 27 16.76 -2.86 2.01
CA GLY A 27 15.97 -1.64 1.82
C GLY A 27 15.30 -1.55 0.45
N VAL A 28 14.90 -2.70 -0.15
CA VAL A 28 14.33 -2.74 -1.51
C VAL A 28 13.09 -3.63 -1.59
N PHE A 29 12.33 -3.45 -2.66
CA PHE A 29 11.20 -4.31 -3.02
C PHE A 29 11.13 -4.56 -4.53
N LEU A 30 10.31 -5.52 -4.92
CA LEU A 30 10.14 -5.91 -6.32
C LEU A 30 8.84 -5.35 -6.89
N VAL A 31 8.93 -4.88 -8.11
CA VAL A 31 7.80 -4.39 -8.90
C VAL A 31 7.80 -5.08 -10.25
N GLU A 32 6.67 -5.63 -10.67
CA GLU A 32 6.52 -6.29 -11.96
C GLU A 32 5.44 -5.59 -12.81
N GLY A 33 5.73 -5.40 -14.09
CA GLY A 33 4.81 -4.91 -15.08
C GLY A 33 5.08 -3.50 -15.59
N ILE A 34 4.73 -3.30 -16.87
CA ILE A 34 5.02 -2.06 -17.61
C ILE A 34 4.36 -0.83 -17.01
N ARG A 35 3.14 -0.96 -16.46
CA ARG A 35 2.44 0.14 -15.82
C ARG A 35 3.20 0.64 -14.60
N MET A 36 3.59 -0.29 -13.71
CA MET A 36 4.36 0.02 -12.51
C MET A 36 5.73 0.61 -12.85
N PHE A 37 6.37 0.09 -13.91
CA PHE A 37 7.65 0.61 -14.40
C PHE A 37 7.55 2.05 -14.92
N ARG A 38 6.47 2.41 -15.61
CA ARG A 38 6.28 3.78 -16.12
C ARG A 38 6.09 4.82 -15.01
N GLU A 39 5.60 4.41 -13.86
CA GLU A 39 5.29 5.28 -12.72
C GLU A 39 6.39 5.27 -11.64
N VAL A 40 7.45 4.44 -11.80
CA VAL A 40 8.49 4.32 -10.77
C VAL A 40 9.30 5.62 -10.63
N PRO A 41 9.52 6.11 -9.41
CA PRO A 41 10.44 7.22 -9.17
C PRO A 41 11.86 6.82 -9.56
N LEU A 42 12.47 7.53 -10.51
CA LEU A 42 13.77 7.15 -11.08
C LEU A 42 14.92 7.21 -10.06
N ASP A 43 14.83 8.07 -9.08
CA ASP A 43 15.77 8.18 -7.95
C ASP A 43 15.71 6.96 -7.01
N LYS A 44 14.57 6.26 -6.96
CA LYS A 44 14.35 5.03 -6.20
C LYS A 44 14.62 3.76 -6.99
N LEU A 45 14.72 3.83 -8.31
CA LEU A 45 14.93 2.67 -9.18
C LEU A 45 16.38 2.21 -9.11
N LYS A 46 16.62 0.96 -8.70
CA LYS A 46 17.96 0.37 -8.55
C LYS A 46 18.36 -0.53 -9.72
N GLU A 47 17.46 -1.41 -10.14
CA GLU A 47 17.74 -2.40 -11.19
C GLU A 47 16.51 -2.66 -12.04
N VAL A 48 16.70 -2.92 -13.32
CA VAL A 48 15.65 -3.30 -14.28
C VAL A 48 16.03 -4.59 -14.97
N TYR A 49 15.13 -5.54 -14.97
CA TYR A 49 15.25 -6.82 -15.64
C TYR A 49 14.13 -6.96 -16.66
N VAL A 50 14.48 -7.37 -17.88
CA VAL A 50 13.51 -7.53 -18.96
C VAL A 50 13.64 -8.92 -19.59
N SER A 51 12.52 -9.53 -19.99
CA SER A 51 12.58 -10.72 -20.81
C SER A 51 12.92 -10.35 -22.26
N GLU A 52 13.57 -11.27 -22.98
CA GLU A 52 13.97 -10.99 -24.37
C GLU A 52 12.78 -10.71 -25.29
N SER A 53 11.67 -11.43 -25.11
CA SER A 53 10.45 -11.21 -25.90
C SER A 53 9.79 -9.86 -25.61
N PHE A 54 9.77 -9.43 -24.35
CA PHE A 54 9.28 -8.11 -23.95
C PHE A 54 10.19 -7.00 -24.49
N TYR A 55 11.50 -7.14 -24.33
CA TYR A 55 12.43 -6.11 -24.73
C TYR A 55 12.46 -5.87 -26.24
N LYS A 56 12.24 -6.93 -27.04
CA LYS A 56 12.07 -6.79 -28.50
C LYS A 56 10.88 -5.90 -28.89
N LYS A 57 9.81 -5.90 -28.09
CA LYS A 57 8.56 -5.14 -28.34
C LYS A 57 8.58 -3.75 -27.75
N GLU A 58 9.10 -3.61 -26.54
CA GLU A 58 8.96 -2.42 -25.69
C GLU A 58 10.29 -1.68 -25.48
N LYS A 59 11.31 -1.95 -26.28
CA LYS A 59 12.66 -1.38 -26.14
C LYS A 59 12.65 0.16 -26.10
N ASP A 60 11.83 0.78 -26.94
CA ASP A 60 11.78 2.24 -27.04
C ASP A 60 11.06 2.83 -25.81
N THR A 61 9.99 2.20 -25.33
CA THR A 61 9.35 2.55 -24.04
C THR A 61 10.34 2.48 -22.88
N VAL A 62 11.13 1.39 -22.80
CA VAL A 62 12.13 1.23 -21.72
C VAL A 62 13.20 2.33 -21.82
N LYS A 63 13.68 2.64 -23.01
CA LYS A 63 14.67 3.72 -23.20
C LYS A 63 14.10 5.11 -22.87
N GLU A 64 12.86 5.38 -23.24
CA GLU A 64 12.19 6.63 -22.96
C GLU A 64 12.05 6.87 -21.44
N VAL A 65 11.58 5.87 -20.70
CA VAL A 65 11.45 5.94 -19.24
C VAL A 65 12.80 6.14 -18.58
N LEU A 66 13.86 5.49 -19.07
CA LEU A 66 15.19 5.49 -18.46
C LEU A 66 16.13 6.55 -19.03
N LYS A 67 15.67 7.44 -19.93
CA LYS A 67 16.56 8.38 -20.65
C LYS A 67 17.44 9.23 -19.73
N ASP A 68 16.92 9.61 -18.55
CA ASP A 68 17.61 10.44 -17.55
C ASP A 68 18.14 9.59 -16.37
N SER A 69 18.15 8.26 -16.51
CA SER A 69 18.59 7.34 -15.48
C SER A 69 19.90 6.64 -15.86
N LYS A 70 20.73 6.37 -14.83
CA LYS A 70 21.95 5.56 -14.97
C LYS A 70 21.70 4.06 -14.74
N VAL A 71 20.48 3.67 -14.50
CA VAL A 71 20.10 2.29 -14.21
C VAL A 71 20.30 1.43 -15.45
N ARG A 72 20.99 0.29 -15.26
CA ARG A 72 21.24 -0.67 -16.33
C ARG A 72 20.09 -1.63 -16.49
N VAL A 73 19.73 -1.90 -17.74
CA VAL A 73 18.75 -2.92 -18.10
C VAL A 73 19.48 -4.24 -18.29
N GLU A 74 19.09 -5.27 -17.53
CA GLU A 74 19.58 -6.63 -17.66
C GLU A 74 18.57 -7.49 -18.43
N GLU A 75 18.99 -8.02 -19.56
CA GLU A 75 18.15 -8.88 -20.39
C GLU A 75 18.23 -10.33 -19.93
N LEU A 76 17.08 -10.99 -19.79
CA LEU A 76 16.90 -12.37 -19.40
C LEU A 76 16.25 -13.17 -20.52
N THR A 77 16.57 -14.46 -20.66
CA THR A 77 15.71 -15.34 -21.46
C THR A 77 14.31 -15.42 -20.86
N ASP A 78 13.29 -15.65 -21.67
CA ASP A 78 11.89 -15.73 -21.20
C ASP A 78 11.72 -16.79 -20.09
N THR A 79 12.42 -17.91 -20.20
CA THR A 79 12.41 -18.97 -19.17
C THR A 79 12.98 -18.49 -17.82
N VAL A 80 14.11 -17.77 -17.86
CA VAL A 80 14.74 -17.23 -16.64
C VAL A 80 13.88 -16.14 -16.03
N PHE A 81 13.27 -15.29 -16.86
CA PHE A 81 12.33 -14.26 -16.39
C PHE A 81 11.12 -14.90 -15.70
N ALA A 82 10.49 -15.90 -16.31
CA ALA A 82 9.36 -16.62 -15.72
C ALA A 82 9.71 -17.25 -14.36
N HIS A 83 10.94 -17.74 -14.16
CA HIS A 83 11.40 -18.25 -12.87
C HIS A 83 11.53 -17.13 -11.81
N ALA A 84 11.97 -15.93 -12.20
CA ALA A 84 12.10 -14.78 -11.30
C ALA A 84 10.75 -14.12 -10.97
N SER A 85 9.80 -14.12 -11.92
CA SER A 85 8.46 -13.54 -11.79
C SER A 85 7.62 -14.21 -10.70
N ASP A 86 6.66 -13.47 -10.14
CA ASP A 86 5.65 -13.95 -9.17
C ASP A 86 4.28 -14.21 -9.84
N THR A 87 4.14 -13.93 -11.12
CA THR A 87 2.88 -14.07 -11.85
C THR A 87 2.86 -15.32 -12.71
N LYS A 88 1.67 -15.93 -12.90
CA LYS A 88 1.48 -17.06 -13.81
C LYS A 88 1.70 -16.66 -15.28
N THR A 89 1.41 -15.40 -15.60
CA THR A 89 1.59 -14.80 -16.92
C THR A 89 2.49 -13.57 -16.77
N PRO A 90 3.83 -13.76 -16.79
CA PRO A 90 4.79 -12.67 -16.60
C PRO A 90 4.63 -11.58 -17.65
N GLN A 91 4.68 -10.31 -17.21
CA GLN A 91 4.58 -9.15 -18.11
C GLN A 91 5.91 -8.78 -18.78
N GLY A 92 7.00 -9.46 -18.42
CA GLY A 92 8.29 -9.31 -19.09
C GLY A 92 9.18 -8.16 -18.61
N ILE A 93 8.77 -7.41 -17.60
CA ILE A 93 9.61 -6.40 -16.93
C ILE A 93 9.48 -6.49 -15.43
N LEU A 94 10.61 -6.50 -14.73
CA LEU A 94 10.73 -6.57 -13.28
C LEU A 94 11.76 -5.53 -12.80
N CYS A 95 11.42 -4.77 -11.76
CA CYS A 95 12.27 -3.75 -11.20
C CYS A 95 12.58 -4.03 -9.73
N VAL A 96 13.81 -3.69 -9.32
CA VAL A 96 14.20 -3.55 -7.92
C VAL A 96 14.13 -2.07 -7.57
N VAL A 97 13.32 -1.73 -6.58
CA VAL A 97 13.04 -0.35 -6.17
C VAL A 97 13.39 -0.18 -4.69
N GLU A 98 14.00 0.94 -4.32
CA GLU A 98 14.26 1.30 -2.93
C GLU A 98 12.96 1.49 -2.17
N GLN A 99 12.88 1.00 -0.92
CA GLN A 99 11.73 1.15 -0.06
C GLN A 99 11.43 2.63 0.20
N MET A 100 10.14 2.96 0.31
CA MET A 100 9.67 4.28 0.69
C MET A 100 9.80 4.42 2.21
N ASN A 101 10.35 5.52 2.66
CA ASN A 101 10.47 5.84 4.08
C ASN A 101 9.67 7.11 4.34
N HIS A 102 8.67 7.02 5.20
CA HIS A 102 7.82 8.13 5.59
C HIS A 102 7.81 8.29 7.11
N GLU A 103 7.55 9.50 7.56
CA GLU A 103 7.39 9.84 8.97
C GLU A 103 5.95 10.24 9.28
N ILE A 104 5.51 10.08 10.54
CA ILE A 104 4.15 10.44 10.98
C ILE A 104 3.82 11.91 10.64
N ASN A 105 4.81 12.79 10.71
CA ASN A 105 4.62 14.21 10.37
C ASN A 105 4.20 14.41 8.90
N GLU A 106 4.65 13.56 7.98
CA GLU A 106 4.22 13.65 6.57
C GLU A 106 2.73 13.34 6.42
N LEU A 107 2.22 12.34 7.17
CA LEU A 107 0.80 11.96 7.15
C LEU A 107 -0.11 13.10 7.62
N THR A 108 0.39 13.94 8.52
CA THR A 108 -0.37 14.99 9.22
C THR A 108 -0.11 16.40 8.71
N SER A 109 0.76 16.59 7.71
CA SER A 109 1.21 17.91 7.24
C SER A 109 0.18 18.68 6.41
N ALA A 110 -0.82 18.01 5.87
CA ALA A 110 -1.89 18.65 5.11
C ALA A 110 -2.75 19.56 6.00
N LYS A 111 -3.35 20.61 5.42
CA LYS A 111 -4.25 21.51 6.14
C LYS A 111 -5.44 20.78 6.78
N CYS A 112 -5.95 19.76 6.10
CA CYS A 112 -7.07 18.94 6.57
C CYS A 112 -6.72 17.45 6.33
N PRO A 113 -5.90 16.81 7.18
CA PRO A 113 -5.50 15.43 7.00
C PRO A 113 -6.69 14.47 7.07
N LEU A 114 -6.62 13.43 6.25
CA LEU A 114 -7.48 12.26 6.30
C LEU A 114 -6.56 11.04 6.39
N ILE A 115 -6.66 10.29 7.48
CA ILE A 115 -5.71 9.22 7.78
C ILE A 115 -6.46 7.89 7.94
N MET A 116 -5.88 6.82 7.42
CA MET A 116 -6.30 5.46 7.75
C MET A 116 -5.38 4.88 8.80
N VAL A 117 -5.95 4.31 9.85
CA VAL A 117 -5.22 3.59 10.91
C VAL A 117 -5.61 2.11 10.81
N LEU A 118 -4.64 1.25 10.55
CA LEU A 118 -4.89 -0.18 10.32
C LEU A 118 -4.32 -1.00 11.48
N ASP A 119 -5.20 -1.77 12.11
CA ASP A 119 -4.92 -2.61 13.27
C ASP A 119 -4.90 -4.08 12.85
N HIS A 120 -3.72 -4.71 12.84
CA HIS A 120 -3.52 -6.13 12.53
C HIS A 120 -4.12 -6.60 11.18
N LEU A 121 -4.14 -5.75 10.15
CA LEU A 121 -4.65 -6.13 8.82
C LEU A 121 -3.75 -7.22 8.19
N GLN A 122 -4.33 -8.36 7.78
CA GLN A 122 -3.55 -9.55 7.39
C GLN A 122 -3.58 -9.87 5.90
N ASP A 123 -4.64 -9.54 5.16
CA ASP A 123 -4.69 -9.87 3.73
C ASP A 123 -3.93 -8.84 2.87
N PRO A 124 -2.92 -9.28 2.11
CA PRO A 124 -2.13 -8.39 1.25
C PRO A 124 -2.95 -7.77 0.11
N GLY A 125 -4.05 -8.41 -0.32
CA GLY A 125 -4.96 -7.84 -1.31
C GLY A 125 -5.77 -6.69 -0.73
N ASN A 126 -6.25 -6.83 0.52
CA ASN A 126 -6.94 -5.75 1.22
C ASN A 126 -6.02 -4.56 1.43
N LEU A 127 -4.78 -4.77 1.94
CA LEU A 127 -3.83 -3.68 2.14
C LEU A 127 -3.54 -2.93 0.83
N GLY A 128 -3.27 -3.66 -0.25
CA GLY A 128 -3.01 -3.02 -1.54
C GLY A 128 -4.23 -2.28 -2.11
N THR A 129 -5.44 -2.80 -1.87
CA THR A 129 -6.69 -2.13 -2.25
C THR A 129 -6.92 -0.87 -1.43
N ILE A 130 -6.65 -0.92 -0.11
CA ILE A 130 -6.74 0.26 0.77
C ILE A 130 -5.77 1.35 0.31
N LEU A 131 -4.49 1.02 0.07
CA LEU A 131 -3.49 1.96 -0.45
C LEU A 131 -3.95 2.65 -1.74
N ARG A 132 -4.46 1.87 -2.69
CA ARG A 132 -4.95 2.38 -3.97
C ARG A 132 -6.19 3.27 -3.80
N THR A 133 -7.13 2.86 -2.98
CA THR A 133 -8.37 3.61 -2.73
C THR A 133 -8.08 4.88 -1.95
N ALA A 134 -7.15 4.81 -0.99
CA ALA A 134 -6.69 5.95 -0.19
C ALA A 134 -6.13 7.07 -1.07
N GLU A 135 -5.26 6.73 -2.03
CA GLU A 135 -4.77 7.71 -3.01
C GLU A 135 -5.92 8.33 -3.80
N GLY A 136 -6.85 7.51 -4.31
CA GLY A 136 -7.99 7.98 -5.09
C GLY A 136 -8.99 8.83 -4.30
N ALA A 137 -9.09 8.63 -2.98
CA ALA A 137 -9.98 9.38 -2.09
C ALA A 137 -9.33 10.63 -1.48
N GLY A 138 -8.02 10.86 -1.72
CA GLY A 138 -7.30 11.99 -1.14
C GLY A 138 -6.92 11.80 0.33
N VAL A 139 -6.74 10.56 0.78
CA VAL A 139 -6.14 10.24 2.08
C VAL A 139 -4.71 10.76 2.11
N THR A 140 -4.30 11.35 3.22
CA THR A 140 -2.96 11.96 3.36
C THR A 140 -1.91 10.97 3.86
N GLY A 141 -2.33 9.84 4.43
CA GLY A 141 -1.42 8.79 4.84
C GLY A 141 -2.09 7.63 5.56
N ILE A 142 -1.32 6.56 5.74
CA ILE A 142 -1.76 5.33 6.39
C ILE A 142 -0.82 5.01 7.56
N LEU A 143 -1.38 4.86 8.76
CA LEU A 143 -0.68 4.42 9.97
C LEU A 143 -1.00 2.94 10.20
N MET A 144 0.01 2.12 10.43
CA MET A 144 -0.14 0.68 10.61
C MET A 144 0.68 0.18 11.80
N ASP A 145 0.20 -0.83 12.51
CA ASP A 145 1.04 -1.57 13.44
C ASP A 145 1.98 -2.56 12.71
N ARG A 146 2.98 -3.08 13.43
CA ARG A 146 3.95 -4.04 12.89
C ARG A 146 3.37 -5.40 12.55
N GLU A 147 2.23 -5.73 13.11
CA GLU A 147 1.50 -6.98 12.87
C GLU A 147 0.70 -6.94 11.57
N CYS A 148 0.51 -5.77 10.98
CA CYS A 148 -0.05 -5.67 9.63
C CYS A 148 0.84 -6.38 8.61
N VAL A 149 0.20 -6.95 7.61
CA VAL A 149 0.89 -7.60 6.48
C VAL A 149 1.90 -6.66 5.83
N ASP A 150 3.00 -7.23 5.35
CA ASP A 150 4.07 -6.48 4.70
C ASP A 150 3.56 -5.76 3.44
N VAL A 151 3.68 -4.43 3.44
CA VAL A 151 3.31 -3.57 2.31
C VAL A 151 4.09 -3.93 1.03
N TYR A 152 5.34 -4.40 1.19
CA TYR A 152 6.21 -4.80 0.09
C TYR A 152 6.04 -6.28 -0.32
N ASN A 153 5.02 -6.96 0.22
CA ASN A 153 4.63 -8.28 -0.30
C ASN A 153 4.23 -8.15 -1.78
N PRO A 154 4.70 -9.05 -2.68
CA PRO A 154 4.39 -8.95 -4.11
C PRO A 154 2.89 -8.90 -4.44
N LYS A 155 2.03 -9.56 -3.65
CA LYS A 155 0.57 -9.49 -3.82
C LYS A 155 0.04 -8.10 -3.46
N THR A 156 0.54 -7.49 -2.36
CA THR A 156 0.20 -6.11 -1.99
C THR A 156 0.62 -5.15 -3.09
N ILE A 157 1.89 -5.18 -3.51
CA ILE A 157 2.43 -4.31 -4.55
C ILE A 157 1.59 -4.36 -5.83
N ARG A 158 1.21 -5.55 -6.31
CA ARG A 158 0.35 -5.68 -7.49
C ARG A 158 -1.02 -5.00 -7.30
N SER A 159 -1.60 -5.13 -6.10
CA SER A 159 -2.93 -4.58 -5.81
C SER A 159 -2.91 -3.05 -5.71
N THR A 160 -1.77 -2.42 -5.41
CA THR A 160 -1.64 -0.95 -5.34
C THR A 160 -1.76 -0.27 -6.68
N MET A 161 -1.44 -0.94 -7.79
CA MET A 161 -1.47 -0.38 -9.15
C MET A 161 -0.69 0.94 -9.29
N GLY A 162 0.43 1.10 -8.54
CA GLY A 162 1.28 2.29 -8.55
C GLY A 162 1.10 3.24 -7.37
N SER A 163 0.02 3.13 -6.61
CA SER A 163 -0.20 3.98 -5.42
C SER A 163 0.87 3.84 -4.34
N ILE A 164 1.61 2.73 -4.33
CA ILE A 164 2.75 2.52 -3.43
C ILE A 164 3.82 3.62 -3.55
N TYR A 165 3.95 4.26 -4.69
CA TYR A 165 4.94 5.31 -4.93
C TYR A 165 4.50 6.68 -4.40
N ARG A 166 3.20 6.88 -4.14
CA ARG A 166 2.59 8.18 -3.86
C ARG A 166 1.85 8.28 -2.54
N MET A 167 1.40 7.13 -2.01
CA MET A 167 0.65 7.08 -0.75
C MET A 167 1.63 6.95 0.42
N PRO A 168 1.77 7.97 1.28
CA PRO A 168 2.58 7.86 2.48
C PRO A 168 2.02 6.82 3.45
N PHE A 169 2.89 6.03 4.06
CA PHE A 169 2.51 5.07 5.10
C PHE A 169 3.63 4.91 6.13
N VAL A 170 3.25 4.61 7.35
CA VAL A 170 4.18 4.42 8.47
C VAL A 170 3.77 3.19 9.28
N TYR A 171 4.76 2.34 9.60
CA TYR A 171 4.60 1.30 10.59
C TYR A 171 5.06 1.80 11.96
N VAL A 172 4.24 1.60 13.00
CA VAL A 172 4.57 1.95 14.38
C VAL A 172 4.64 0.71 15.27
N GLU A 173 5.49 0.74 16.29
CA GLU A 173 5.60 -0.34 17.28
C GLU A 173 4.39 -0.35 18.24
N ASP A 174 3.90 0.83 18.57
CA ASP A 174 2.76 1.05 19.45
C ASP A 174 1.69 1.85 18.71
N LEU A 175 0.63 1.16 18.28
CA LEU A 175 -0.47 1.79 17.54
C LEU A 175 -1.26 2.75 18.44
N GLY A 176 -1.42 2.41 19.72
CA GLY A 176 -2.10 3.27 20.70
C GLY A 176 -1.41 4.62 20.83
N LYS A 177 -0.07 4.61 20.97
CA LYS A 177 0.71 5.84 20.96
C LYS A 177 0.55 6.62 19.66
N GLY A 178 0.58 5.93 18.52
CA GLY A 178 0.36 6.56 17.21
C GLY A 178 -1.01 7.25 17.12
N ILE A 179 -2.07 6.62 17.63
CA ILE A 179 -3.42 7.22 17.71
C ILE A 179 -3.42 8.43 18.62
N GLN A 180 -2.77 8.37 19.79
CA GLN A 180 -2.67 9.51 20.69
C GLN A 180 -1.94 10.69 20.03
N ASP A 181 -0.84 10.42 19.32
CA ASP A 181 -0.09 11.45 18.57
C ASP A 181 -0.96 12.14 17.50
N LEU A 182 -1.91 11.41 16.87
CA LEU A 182 -2.88 12.00 15.94
C LEU A 182 -3.89 12.91 16.69
N LYS A 183 -4.42 12.45 17.83
CA LYS A 183 -5.37 13.21 18.66
C LYS A 183 -4.75 14.49 19.19
N ASP A 184 -3.50 14.44 19.64
CA ASP A 184 -2.75 15.61 20.13
C ASP A 184 -2.55 16.68 19.04
N LYS A 185 -2.64 16.28 17.77
CA LYS A 185 -2.64 17.19 16.60
C LYS A 185 -4.04 17.67 16.19
N GLY A 186 -5.07 17.37 16.97
CA GLY A 186 -6.45 17.78 16.70
C GLY A 186 -7.14 16.97 15.60
N ILE A 187 -6.68 15.74 15.35
CA ILE A 187 -7.30 14.82 14.37
C ILE A 187 -8.33 13.97 15.11
N THR A 188 -9.61 14.12 14.75
CA THR A 188 -10.70 13.31 15.31
C THR A 188 -10.61 11.87 14.82
N THR A 189 -10.71 10.92 15.73
CA THR A 189 -10.54 9.49 15.42
C THR A 189 -11.87 8.75 15.48
N TYR A 190 -12.16 7.97 14.43
CA TYR A 190 -13.39 7.20 14.24
C TYR A 190 -13.08 5.71 14.17
N ALA A 191 -13.54 4.92 15.13
CA ALA A 191 -13.45 3.47 15.08
C ALA A 191 -14.60 2.89 14.24
N ALA A 192 -14.29 2.20 13.14
CA ALA A 192 -15.27 1.43 12.39
C ALA A 192 -15.63 0.15 13.19
N HIS A 193 -16.75 0.18 13.88
CA HIS A 193 -17.13 -0.86 14.82
C HIS A 193 -18.64 -1.17 14.77
N LEU A 194 -19.00 -2.46 14.94
CA LEU A 194 -20.39 -2.89 14.88
C LEU A 194 -21.28 -2.29 15.99
N GLU A 195 -20.67 -2.00 17.15
CA GLU A 195 -21.34 -1.34 18.29
C GLU A 195 -21.50 0.17 18.09
N GLY A 196 -21.08 0.72 16.94
CA GLY A 196 -21.26 2.15 16.62
C GLY A 196 -22.71 2.58 16.81
N THR A 197 -22.92 3.68 17.51
CA THR A 197 -24.26 4.27 17.70
C THR A 197 -24.64 5.11 16.49
N ASN A 198 -23.68 5.83 15.92
CA ASN A 198 -23.90 6.73 14.79
C ASN A 198 -23.56 6.04 13.46
N SER A 199 -24.34 6.38 12.43
CA SER A 199 -23.94 6.02 11.08
C SER A 199 -22.78 6.90 10.62
N TYR A 200 -21.86 6.33 9.84
CA TYR A 200 -20.66 7.03 9.36
C TYR A 200 -20.99 8.31 8.56
N ASP A 201 -22.15 8.38 7.93
CA ASP A 201 -22.61 9.50 7.10
C ASP A 201 -23.34 10.61 7.89
N GLU A 202 -23.56 10.37 9.20
CA GLU A 202 -24.08 11.37 10.15
C GLU A 202 -22.95 12.19 10.80
N GLU A 203 -21.68 11.78 10.66
CA GLU A 203 -20.52 12.46 11.22
C GLU A 203 -20.02 13.59 10.31
N ASP A 204 -19.47 14.65 10.91
CA ASP A 204 -18.80 15.73 10.18
C ASP A 204 -17.35 15.35 9.86
N LEU A 205 -17.11 14.91 8.63
CA LEU A 205 -15.80 14.49 8.11
C LEU A 205 -15.08 15.60 7.33
N THR A 206 -15.57 16.83 7.38
CA THR A 206 -14.95 17.99 6.72
C THR A 206 -13.69 18.47 7.43
N ASN A 207 -13.55 18.15 8.73
CA ASN A 207 -12.41 18.46 9.56
C ASN A 207 -11.31 17.37 9.51
N PRO A 208 -10.09 17.62 10.08
CA PRO A 208 -9.05 16.61 10.21
C PRO A 208 -9.57 15.35 10.90
N CYS A 209 -9.45 14.19 10.25
CA CYS A 209 -9.97 12.95 10.82
C CYS A 209 -9.17 11.70 10.44
N ALA A 210 -9.31 10.65 11.25
CA ALA A 210 -8.72 9.35 11.02
C ALA A 210 -9.74 8.24 11.23
N PHE A 211 -9.74 7.23 10.35
CA PHE A 211 -10.55 6.02 10.50
C PHE A 211 -9.70 4.84 10.96
N LEU A 212 -10.12 4.19 12.04
CA LEU A 212 -9.52 2.98 12.57
C LEU A 212 -10.22 1.76 11.98
N ILE A 213 -9.46 0.90 11.32
CA ILE A 213 -9.93 -0.33 10.66
C ILE A 213 -9.17 -1.52 11.24
N GLY A 214 -9.90 -2.54 11.65
CA GLY A 214 -9.34 -3.73 12.25
C GLY A 214 -9.07 -4.88 11.28
N ASN A 215 -8.66 -5.99 11.88
CA ASN A 215 -8.42 -7.28 11.23
C ASN A 215 -9.68 -7.82 10.55
N GLU A 216 -9.50 -8.56 9.46
CA GLU A 216 -10.60 -9.11 8.64
C GLU A 216 -11.50 -10.12 9.39
N GLY A 217 -10.92 -10.84 10.34
CA GLY A 217 -11.65 -11.86 11.10
C GLY A 217 -12.14 -11.40 12.47
N ASN A 218 -11.33 -10.59 13.16
CA ASN A 218 -11.55 -10.22 14.55
C ASN A 218 -12.00 -8.76 14.74
N GLY A 219 -11.97 -7.95 13.68
CA GLY A 219 -12.23 -6.51 13.78
C GLY A 219 -11.11 -5.75 14.50
N LEU A 220 -11.42 -4.58 15.02
CA LEU A 220 -10.53 -3.78 15.85
C LEU A 220 -10.33 -4.44 17.22
N ARG A 221 -9.08 -4.46 17.71
CA ARG A 221 -8.82 -4.79 19.10
C ARG A 221 -9.54 -3.80 20.02
N ARG A 222 -10.13 -4.30 21.11
CA ARG A 222 -10.94 -3.48 22.01
C ARG A 222 -10.17 -2.29 22.56
N GLU A 223 -8.92 -2.51 22.99
CA GLU A 223 -8.05 -1.46 23.50
C GLU A 223 -7.74 -0.37 22.47
N ILE A 224 -7.72 -0.70 21.18
CA ILE A 224 -7.51 0.25 20.08
C ILE A 224 -8.81 0.98 19.74
N ALA A 225 -9.93 0.25 19.69
CA ALA A 225 -11.23 0.85 19.42
C ALA A 225 -11.62 1.88 20.50
N ASP A 226 -11.37 1.56 21.77
CA ASP A 226 -11.70 2.43 22.92
C ASP A 226 -10.85 3.72 22.99
N MET A 227 -9.77 3.81 22.22
CA MET A 227 -8.97 5.04 22.07
C MET A 227 -9.60 6.04 21.09
N ALA A 228 -10.51 5.60 20.23
CA ALA A 228 -11.17 6.50 19.27
C ALA A 228 -12.11 7.48 19.98
N ASP A 229 -12.28 8.66 19.39
CA ASP A 229 -13.22 9.66 19.89
C ASP A 229 -14.68 9.24 19.64
N CYS A 230 -14.94 8.55 18.53
CA CYS A 230 -16.27 8.09 18.15
C CYS A 230 -16.24 6.67 17.58
N TYR A 231 -17.29 5.91 17.85
CA TYR A 231 -17.58 4.66 17.16
C TYR A 231 -18.58 4.94 16.04
N VAL A 232 -18.23 4.53 14.83
CA VAL A 232 -19.10 4.66 13.65
C VAL A 232 -19.38 3.31 13.03
N LYS A 233 -20.58 3.14 12.48
CA LYS A 233 -20.95 1.94 11.74
C LYS A 233 -21.37 2.25 10.31
N ILE A 234 -21.19 1.28 9.44
CA ILE A 234 -21.79 1.26 8.12
C ILE A 234 -23.11 0.46 8.26
N PRO A 235 -24.29 1.09 8.09
CA PRO A 235 -25.56 0.40 8.26
C PRO A 235 -25.71 -0.75 7.25
N MET A 236 -25.98 -1.94 7.74
CA MET A 236 -26.21 -3.12 6.92
C MET A 236 -27.70 -3.41 6.83
N LEU A 237 -28.27 -3.35 5.62
CA LEU A 237 -29.70 -3.58 5.39
C LEU A 237 -30.06 -5.05 5.13
N GLY A 238 -29.06 -5.91 4.95
CA GLY A 238 -29.21 -7.34 4.70
C GLY A 238 -28.87 -8.19 5.92
N GLN A 239 -28.56 -9.46 5.68
CA GLN A 239 -28.22 -10.44 6.73
C GLN A 239 -26.71 -10.52 7.02
N VAL A 240 -25.86 -9.84 6.23
CA VAL A 240 -24.42 -9.81 6.46
C VAL A 240 -24.11 -8.88 7.64
N GLU A 241 -23.24 -9.33 8.53
CA GLU A 241 -22.88 -8.57 9.74
C GLU A 241 -21.88 -7.43 9.44
N SER A 242 -20.97 -7.64 8.49
CA SER A 242 -19.91 -6.68 8.18
C SER A 242 -19.50 -6.73 6.72
N LEU A 243 -18.72 -5.73 6.29
CA LEU A 243 -18.06 -5.66 4.98
C LEU A 243 -16.61 -6.15 5.10
N ASN A 244 -16.05 -6.60 3.96
CA ASN A 244 -14.61 -6.76 3.83
C ASN A 244 -13.88 -5.46 4.24
N ALA A 245 -12.74 -5.58 4.92
CA ALA A 245 -12.00 -4.44 5.47
C ALA A 245 -11.64 -3.36 4.43
N ALA A 246 -11.23 -3.77 3.22
CA ALA A 246 -10.94 -2.82 2.15
C ALA A 246 -12.20 -2.12 1.60
N ILE A 247 -13.32 -2.82 1.57
CA ILE A 247 -14.61 -2.24 1.15
C ILE A 247 -15.10 -1.25 2.21
N ALA A 248 -15.09 -1.62 3.50
CA ALA A 248 -15.44 -0.71 4.60
C ALA A 248 -14.56 0.55 4.58
N SER A 249 -13.25 0.38 4.45
CA SER A 249 -12.30 1.49 4.29
C SER A 249 -12.68 2.39 3.11
N SER A 250 -13.05 1.79 1.97
CA SER A 250 -13.40 2.55 0.77
C SER A 250 -14.67 3.40 0.98
N VAL A 251 -15.68 2.85 1.62
CA VAL A 251 -16.93 3.58 1.94
C VAL A 251 -16.61 4.80 2.80
N LEU A 252 -15.85 4.63 3.89
CA LEU A 252 -15.48 5.71 4.81
C LEU A 252 -14.63 6.78 4.15
N MET A 253 -13.59 6.38 3.40
CA MET A 253 -12.71 7.31 2.70
C MET A 253 -13.47 8.16 1.67
N PHE A 254 -14.34 7.54 0.87
CA PHE A 254 -15.10 8.26 -0.14
C PHE A 254 -16.24 9.10 0.44
N GLU A 255 -16.78 8.76 1.60
CA GLU A 255 -17.70 9.65 2.30
C GLU A 255 -17.00 10.92 2.77
N ALA A 256 -15.84 10.81 3.42
CA ALA A 256 -15.03 11.97 3.78
C ALA A 256 -14.67 12.81 2.54
N ALA A 257 -14.23 12.17 1.44
CA ALA A 257 -13.97 12.86 0.18
C ALA A 257 -15.21 13.55 -0.40
N ARG A 258 -16.40 12.93 -0.29
CA ARG A 258 -17.68 13.52 -0.75
C ARG A 258 -18.01 14.78 0.03
N GLN A 259 -17.90 14.74 1.36
CA GLN A 259 -18.19 15.90 2.21
C GLN A 259 -17.22 17.05 1.92
N ARG A 260 -15.91 16.76 1.83
CA ARG A 260 -14.84 17.76 1.60
C ARG A 260 -14.89 18.43 0.24
N ARG A 261 -15.52 17.81 -0.79
CA ARG A 261 -15.72 18.44 -2.10
C ARG A 261 -16.80 19.52 -2.13
N LYS A 262 -17.62 19.61 -1.08
CA LYS A 262 -18.71 20.58 -0.97
C LYS A 262 -18.34 21.83 -0.18
N VAL A 263 -17.15 21.82 0.43
CA VAL A 263 -16.55 22.93 1.18
C VAL A 263 -15.47 23.58 0.32
#